data_45acf11d79a2f8191d6bc66a771bf63a
#
_entry.id   45acf11d79a2f8191d6bc66a771bf63a
#
_cell.length_a   1.000
_cell.length_b   1.000
_cell.length_c   1.000
_cell.angle_alpha   90.00
_cell.angle_beta   90.00
_cell.angle_gamma   90.00
#
_symmetry.space_group_name_H-M   'P 1'
#
loop_
_entity.id
_entity.type
_entity.pdbx_description
1 polymer ?
#
loop_
_entity_poly.entity_id
_entity_poly.type
_entity_poly.pdbx_seq_one_letter_code
_entity_poly.pdbx_strand_id
1 'polypeptide(L)'
;MKFAPITDRLAGLGAAKWAVHAEGLRRAGLGEEIILLSIGEPDLPPPASVINKAASAMRQGRTRYAHGQGEPETLIAIAKHLTNRSGFLVTPEQVLYTAGTQNGLCTALLTLVQVGDEVLVPDPYYATYEGLVAASGATFVPVETLPEDNFHVTAQAIENAITSRTKVLLLNTPSNPTGAVLSISEIDAIGEVCKRHDLWIICDEVYADMTYDAPFCSPFDRPHLRDRTLAVSSISKSHALPGFRAGWVACHQDVIPRLTLVAEAMLFGSQPFIEDALAVALNEKHPEVERLRLAFRERAETLIKSFAESKAISARMPEGGMFIMLDVRKTKLSGEEFAWQLLNQHNVSVMPGESFGNGGTGHIRIALTVESKILKDACDRIRQLAEKLIATAN
;
A
#
# COMPACT_ATOMS: atom_id res chain seq x y z
N MET A 1 33.93 4.28 -15.58
CA MET A 1 32.75 3.47 -15.98
C MET A 1 31.51 4.35 -15.80
N LYS A 2 30.52 4.27 -16.71
CA LYS A 2 29.25 4.99 -16.58
C LYS A 2 28.15 3.99 -16.28
N PHE A 3 27.28 4.30 -15.31
CA PHE A 3 26.10 3.50 -15.02
C PHE A 3 24.95 3.83 -15.97
N ALA A 4 23.94 2.96 -16.02
CA ALA A 4 22.74 3.22 -16.80
C ALA A 4 21.89 4.36 -16.15
N PRO A 5 21.24 5.23 -16.94
CA PRO A 5 20.46 6.36 -16.42
C PRO A 5 19.36 6.00 -15.42
N ILE A 6 18.91 4.76 -15.39
CA ILE A 6 17.93 4.28 -14.39
C ILE A 6 18.46 4.44 -12.96
N THR A 7 19.76 4.20 -12.73
CA THR A 7 20.35 4.33 -11.39
C THR A 7 20.34 5.78 -10.89
N ASP A 8 20.51 6.74 -11.82
CA ASP A 8 20.44 8.17 -11.50
C ASP A 8 18.99 8.61 -11.21
N ARG A 9 18.02 8.06 -11.97
CA ARG A 9 16.59 8.34 -11.72
C ARG A 9 16.11 7.82 -10.36
N LEU A 10 16.67 6.71 -9.89
CA LEU A 10 16.32 6.12 -8.59
C LEU A 10 17.09 6.73 -7.43
N ALA A 11 18.20 7.43 -7.71
CA ALA A 11 19.01 8.05 -6.68
C ALA A 11 18.22 9.11 -5.90
N GLY A 12 18.22 9.01 -4.57
CA GLY A 12 17.55 9.96 -3.68
C GLY A 12 16.05 9.72 -3.45
N LEU A 13 15.39 8.85 -4.23
CA LEU A 13 13.94 8.60 -4.09
C LEU A 13 13.57 7.70 -2.89
N GLY A 14 14.52 7.14 -2.18
CA GLY A 14 14.23 6.16 -1.13
C GLY A 14 14.84 6.48 0.23
N ALA A 15 16.16 6.57 0.31
CA ALA A 15 16.88 6.60 1.58
C ALA A 15 16.47 7.76 2.51
N ALA A 16 16.29 8.96 1.99
CA ALA A 16 15.89 10.13 2.79
C ALA A 16 14.50 9.96 3.40
N LYS A 17 13.55 9.41 2.67
CA LYS A 17 12.18 9.17 3.13
C LYS A 17 12.09 8.21 4.32
N TRP A 18 13.11 7.37 4.52
CA TRP A 18 13.17 6.36 5.58
C TRP A 18 14.16 6.70 6.70
N ALA A 19 14.73 7.91 6.72
CA ALA A 19 15.79 8.29 7.65
C ALA A 19 15.40 8.12 9.12
N VAL A 20 14.21 8.61 9.53
CA VAL A 20 13.70 8.48 10.91
C VAL A 20 13.48 7.02 11.29
N HIS A 21 12.94 6.22 10.37
CA HIS A 21 12.76 4.77 10.56
C HIS A 21 14.10 4.05 10.72
N ALA A 22 15.05 4.31 9.82
CA ALA A 22 16.37 3.69 9.86
C ALA A 22 17.14 4.01 11.17
N GLU A 23 17.05 5.26 11.63
CA GLU A 23 17.63 5.66 12.90
C GLU A 23 16.94 4.99 14.10
N GLY A 24 15.61 4.91 14.08
CA GLY A 24 14.83 4.18 15.09
C GLY A 24 15.26 2.71 15.19
N LEU A 25 15.40 2.01 14.05
CA LEU A 25 15.89 0.63 13.99
C LEU A 25 17.33 0.50 14.50
N ARG A 26 18.22 1.42 14.10
CA ARG A 26 19.63 1.43 14.55
C ARG A 26 19.71 1.57 16.07
N ARG A 27 18.95 2.49 16.66
CA ARG A 27 18.95 2.71 18.11
C ARG A 27 18.33 1.51 18.85
N ALA A 28 17.24 0.94 18.37
CA ALA A 28 16.65 -0.28 18.91
C ALA A 28 17.65 -1.46 18.87
N GLY A 29 18.39 -1.60 17.76
CA GLY A 29 19.46 -2.60 17.63
C GLY A 29 20.66 -2.41 18.59
N LEU A 30 20.83 -1.20 19.15
CA LEU A 30 21.81 -0.91 20.22
C LEU A 30 21.26 -1.12 21.63
N GLY A 31 20.00 -1.57 21.76
CA GLY A 31 19.35 -1.87 23.04
C GLY A 31 18.58 -0.72 23.64
N GLU A 32 18.33 0.38 22.90
CA GLU A 32 17.43 1.43 23.36
C GLU A 32 15.97 1.00 23.23
N GLU A 33 15.14 1.34 24.20
CA GLU A 33 13.69 1.06 24.18
C GLU A 33 12.97 2.06 23.23
N ILE A 34 12.97 1.76 21.95
CA ILE A 34 12.28 2.56 20.91
C ILE A 34 10.95 1.92 20.57
N ILE A 35 9.85 2.69 20.61
CA ILE A 35 8.56 2.27 20.09
C ILE A 35 8.56 2.52 18.57
N LEU A 36 8.51 1.44 17.78
CA LEU A 36 8.56 1.51 16.31
C LEU A 36 7.14 1.51 15.73
N LEU A 37 6.65 2.68 15.31
CA LEU A 37 5.35 2.87 14.63
C LEU A 37 5.53 3.33 13.18
N SER A 38 6.71 3.14 12.64
CA SER A 38 7.10 3.66 11.32
C SER A 38 6.88 2.67 10.18
N ILE A 39 6.82 1.34 10.44
CA ILE A 39 6.68 0.33 9.39
C ILE A 39 5.34 -0.39 9.47
N GLY A 40 4.75 -0.66 8.30
CA GLY A 40 3.49 -1.40 8.15
C GLY A 40 3.73 -2.89 7.95
N GLU A 41 4.13 -3.58 9.01
CA GLU A 41 4.23 -5.04 9.03
C GLU A 41 3.26 -5.59 10.08
N PRO A 42 2.30 -6.46 9.67
CA PRO A 42 1.35 -7.03 10.63
C PRO A 42 2.04 -7.75 11.77
N ASP A 43 1.61 -7.49 13.00
CA ASP A 43 2.20 -8.01 14.24
C ASP A 43 1.51 -9.28 14.78
N LEU A 44 0.38 -9.65 14.20
CA LEU A 44 -0.32 -10.91 14.56
C LEU A 44 0.21 -12.08 13.71
N PRO A 45 0.16 -13.30 14.27
CA PRO A 45 0.67 -14.47 13.56
C PRO A 45 -0.17 -14.78 12.32
N PRO A 46 0.48 -15.23 11.23
CA PRO A 46 -0.20 -15.68 10.02
C PRO A 46 -0.93 -17.02 10.24
N PRO A 47 -1.85 -17.41 9.31
CA PRO A 47 -2.52 -18.72 9.38
C PRO A 47 -1.52 -19.86 9.27
N ALA A 48 -1.56 -20.77 10.26
CA ALA A 48 -0.64 -21.91 10.34
C ALA A 48 -0.80 -22.89 9.16
N SER A 49 -2.02 -23.05 8.63
CA SER A 49 -2.29 -23.91 7.46
C SER A 49 -1.50 -23.46 6.23
N VAL A 50 -1.38 -22.16 6.00
CA VAL A 50 -0.64 -21.57 4.87
C VAL A 50 0.86 -21.83 5.00
N ILE A 51 1.44 -21.64 6.20
CA ILE A 51 2.86 -21.96 6.46
C ILE A 51 3.12 -23.45 6.28
N ASN A 52 2.24 -24.30 6.84
CA ASN A 52 2.38 -25.75 6.75
C ASN A 52 2.28 -26.24 5.31
N LYS A 53 1.42 -25.64 4.49
CA LYS A 53 1.32 -25.97 3.05
C LYS A 53 2.62 -25.64 2.33
N ALA A 54 3.21 -24.48 2.52
CA ALA A 54 4.49 -24.11 1.93
C ALA A 54 5.60 -25.11 2.33
N ALA A 55 5.72 -25.40 3.62
CA ALA A 55 6.72 -26.32 4.15
C ALA A 55 6.53 -27.76 3.62
N SER A 56 5.27 -28.22 3.52
CA SER A 56 4.94 -29.53 2.96
C SER A 56 5.24 -29.60 1.47
N ALA A 57 4.86 -28.59 0.70
CA ALA A 57 5.12 -28.52 -0.73
C ALA A 57 6.63 -28.57 -1.03
N MET A 58 7.46 -27.84 -0.28
CA MET A 58 8.91 -27.93 -0.40
C MET A 58 9.42 -29.36 -0.18
N ARG A 59 8.97 -30.03 0.89
CA ARG A 59 9.37 -31.43 1.18
C ARG A 59 8.92 -32.41 0.13
N GLN A 60 7.81 -32.12 -0.57
CA GLN A 60 7.26 -32.94 -1.66
C GLN A 60 7.94 -32.65 -3.02
N GLY A 61 8.97 -31.82 -3.05
CA GLY A 61 9.74 -31.54 -4.25
C GLY A 61 9.13 -30.47 -5.17
N ARG A 62 8.20 -29.64 -4.68
CA ARG A 62 7.66 -28.47 -5.41
C ARG A 62 8.70 -27.32 -5.49
N THR A 63 9.90 -27.65 -5.97
CA THR A 63 11.07 -26.76 -5.99
C THR A 63 11.61 -26.53 -7.41
N ARG A 64 10.88 -26.97 -8.43
CA ARG A 64 11.24 -26.76 -9.84
C ARG A 64 10.67 -25.43 -10.34
N TYR A 65 10.96 -25.07 -11.59
CA TYR A 65 10.38 -23.89 -12.21
C TYR A 65 8.85 -23.99 -12.28
N ALA A 66 8.18 -22.90 -11.95
CA ALA A 66 6.74 -22.72 -12.15
C ALA A 66 6.46 -22.24 -13.57
N HIS A 67 5.19 -22.28 -13.97
CA HIS A 67 4.73 -21.61 -15.18
C HIS A 67 4.90 -20.09 -15.08
N GLY A 68 5.26 -19.42 -16.18
CA GLY A 68 5.53 -17.99 -16.18
C GLY A 68 4.35 -17.11 -15.74
N GLN A 69 3.13 -17.51 -16.11
CA GLN A 69 1.90 -16.83 -15.64
C GLN A 69 1.55 -17.20 -14.18
N GLY A 70 1.98 -18.35 -13.70
CA GLY A 70 1.63 -18.96 -12.41
C GLY A 70 1.08 -20.36 -12.56
N GLU A 71 1.10 -21.13 -11.48
CA GLU A 71 0.60 -22.50 -11.46
C GLU A 71 -0.94 -22.53 -11.63
N PRO A 72 -1.49 -23.48 -12.41
CA PRO A 72 -2.93 -23.49 -12.74
C PRO A 72 -3.85 -23.45 -11.52
N GLU A 73 -3.54 -24.23 -10.47
CA GLU A 73 -4.34 -24.28 -9.25
C GLU A 73 -4.33 -22.94 -8.50
N THR A 74 -3.20 -22.22 -8.54
CA THR A 74 -3.05 -20.90 -7.94
C THR A 74 -3.86 -19.86 -8.71
N LEU A 75 -3.79 -19.87 -10.04
CA LEU A 75 -4.58 -18.99 -10.88
C LEU A 75 -6.08 -19.21 -10.69
N ILE A 76 -6.53 -20.46 -10.57
CA ILE A 76 -7.92 -20.83 -10.26
C ILE A 76 -8.33 -20.28 -8.87
N ALA A 77 -7.46 -20.40 -7.86
CA ALA A 77 -7.76 -19.92 -6.52
C ALA A 77 -7.90 -18.38 -6.48
N ILE A 78 -7.01 -17.65 -7.16
CA ILE A 78 -7.08 -16.19 -7.27
C ILE A 78 -8.34 -15.79 -8.03
N ALA A 79 -8.62 -16.41 -9.19
CA ALA A 79 -9.81 -16.10 -9.99
C ALA A 79 -11.11 -16.32 -9.19
N LYS A 80 -11.19 -17.42 -8.44
CA LYS A 80 -12.32 -17.73 -7.55
C LYS A 80 -12.46 -16.71 -6.43
N HIS A 81 -11.35 -16.30 -5.80
CA HIS A 81 -11.35 -15.27 -4.77
C HIS A 81 -11.91 -13.95 -5.31
N LEU A 82 -11.44 -13.51 -6.48
CA LEU A 82 -11.91 -12.29 -7.13
C LEU A 82 -13.37 -12.38 -7.59
N THR A 83 -13.79 -13.54 -8.10
CA THR A 83 -15.20 -13.80 -8.44
C THR A 83 -16.11 -13.67 -7.22
N ASN A 84 -15.72 -14.25 -6.09
CA ASN A 84 -16.50 -14.19 -4.85
C ASN A 84 -16.59 -12.76 -4.29
N ARG A 85 -15.51 -11.98 -4.42
CA ARG A 85 -15.46 -10.58 -3.99
C ARG A 85 -16.34 -9.69 -4.86
N SER A 86 -16.17 -9.78 -6.17
CA SER A 86 -16.80 -8.85 -7.12
C SER A 86 -18.24 -9.21 -7.49
N GLY A 87 -18.62 -10.48 -7.33
CA GLY A 87 -19.87 -11.04 -7.86
C GLY A 87 -19.88 -11.26 -9.39
N PHE A 88 -18.75 -11.01 -10.07
CA PHE A 88 -18.59 -11.23 -11.52
C PHE A 88 -17.59 -12.35 -11.76
N LEU A 89 -17.85 -13.13 -12.81
CA LEU A 89 -16.92 -14.20 -13.20
C LEU A 89 -15.56 -13.62 -13.58
N VAL A 90 -14.53 -14.05 -12.88
CA VAL A 90 -13.11 -13.87 -13.23
C VAL A 90 -12.56 -15.25 -13.56
N THR A 91 -11.78 -15.35 -14.64
CA THR A 91 -11.19 -16.61 -15.10
C THR A 91 -9.67 -16.62 -14.88
N PRO A 92 -9.02 -17.81 -14.84
CA PRO A 92 -7.57 -17.91 -14.70
C PRO A 92 -6.78 -17.15 -15.78
N GLU A 93 -7.35 -17.00 -16.99
CA GLU A 93 -6.75 -16.26 -18.10
C GLU A 93 -6.68 -14.75 -17.85
N GLN A 94 -7.39 -14.27 -16.84
CA GLN A 94 -7.40 -12.85 -16.41
C GLN A 94 -6.44 -12.57 -15.25
N VAL A 95 -5.63 -13.55 -14.85
CA VAL A 95 -4.78 -13.46 -13.65
C VAL A 95 -3.33 -13.78 -14.01
N LEU A 96 -2.40 -12.99 -13.46
CA LEU A 96 -0.97 -13.27 -13.43
C LEU A 96 -0.52 -13.35 -11.96
N TYR A 97 0.13 -14.44 -11.56
CA TYR A 97 0.82 -14.51 -10.27
C TYR A 97 2.06 -13.60 -10.26
N THR A 98 2.32 -12.93 -9.14
CA THR A 98 3.49 -12.05 -8.98
C THR A 98 4.17 -12.25 -7.62
N ALA A 99 5.46 -11.92 -7.53
CA ALA A 99 6.21 -11.96 -6.28
C ALA A 99 5.81 -10.82 -5.33
N GLY A 100 4.53 -10.78 -4.96
CA GLY A 100 3.89 -9.74 -4.16
C GLY A 100 3.49 -8.51 -4.97
N THR A 101 2.75 -7.60 -4.33
CA THR A 101 2.19 -6.38 -4.94
C THR A 101 3.26 -5.51 -5.60
N GLN A 102 4.42 -5.31 -4.96
CA GLN A 102 5.51 -4.48 -5.51
C GLN A 102 6.00 -4.97 -6.88
N ASN A 103 6.15 -6.29 -7.05
CA ASN A 103 6.51 -6.88 -8.34
C ASN A 103 5.37 -6.74 -9.35
N GLY A 104 4.11 -6.94 -8.92
CA GLY A 104 2.94 -6.74 -9.77
C GLY A 104 2.83 -5.31 -10.30
N LEU A 105 3.02 -4.30 -9.45
CA LEU A 105 3.03 -2.89 -9.83
C LEU A 105 4.18 -2.58 -10.81
N CYS A 106 5.38 -3.10 -10.53
CA CYS A 106 6.53 -2.94 -11.43
C CYS A 106 6.25 -3.54 -12.81
N THR A 107 5.72 -4.78 -12.84
CA THR A 107 5.34 -5.47 -14.08
C THR A 107 4.28 -4.68 -14.85
N ALA A 108 3.24 -4.17 -14.18
CA ALA A 108 2.19 -3.37 -14.79
C ALA A 108 2.75 -2.08 -15.40
N LEU A 109 3.57 -1.32 -14.66
CA LEU A 109 4.17 -0.09 -15.15
C LEU A 109 5.09 -0.34 -16.35
N LEU A 110 6.00 -1.32 -16.26
CA LEU A 110 6.89 -1.67 -17.39
C LEU A 110 6.14 -2.15 -18.63
N THR A 111 4.91 -2.65 -18.47
CA THR A 111 4.07 -3.07 -19.60
C THR A 111 3.32 -1.92 -20.24
N LEU A 112 2.92 -0.90 -19.45
CA LEU A 112 1.96 0.12 -19.89
C LEU A 112 2.60 1.46 -20.23
N VAL A 113 3.79 1.78 -19.71
CA VAL A 113 4.42 3.09 -19.89
C VAL A 113 5.87 3.00 -20.33
N GLN A 114 6.36 4.06 -20.95
CA GLN A 114 7.72 4.23 -21.43
C GLN A 114 8.26 5.64 -21.13
N VAL A 115 9.49 5.90 -21.54
CA VAL A 115 10.10 7.23 -21.42
C VAL A 115 9.24 8.27 -22.17
N GLY A 116 8.88 9.34 -21.46
CA GLY A 116 8.05 10.43 -21.97
C GLY A 116 6.58 10.34 -21.59
N ASP A 117 6.10 9.18 -21.16
CA ASP A 117 4.75 9.02 -20.62
C ASP A 117 4.64 9.55 -19.16
N GLU A 118 3.44 9.84 -18.73
CA GLU A 118 3.12 10.31 -17.37
C GLU A 118 2.20 9.34 -16.64
N VAL A 119 2.49 9.18 -15.33
CA VAL A 119 1.67 8.42 -14.40
C VAL A 119 1.12 9.35 -13.34
N LEU A 120 -0.19 9.50 -13.27
CA LEU A 120 -0.87 10.27 -12.22
C LEU A 120 -0.97 9.42 -10.96
N VAL A 121 -0.68 10.01 -9.80
CA VAL A 121 -0.74 9.34 -8.49
C VAL A 121 -1.33 10.31 -7.46
N PRO A 122 -2.43 9.96 -6.76
CA PRO A 122 -2.96 10.79 -5.66
C PRO A 122 -1.90 11.01 -4.57
N ASP A 123 -1.74 12.25 -4.12
CA ASP A 123 -0.78 12.70 -3.10
C ASP A 123 -1.56 13.10 -1.83
N PRO A 124 -1.28 12.42 -0.68
CA PRO A 124 -0.13 11.58 -0.35
C PRO A 124 -0.25 10.15 -0.90
N TYR A 125 0.92 9.53 -1.17
CA TYR A 125 1.04 8.22 -1.81
C TYR A 125 2.05 7.33 -1.08
N TYR A 126 2.00 6.01 -1.35
CA TYR A 126 2.99 5.09 -0.81
C TYR A 126 4.40 5.41 -1.32
N ALA A 127 5.33 5.61 -0.40
CA ALA A 127 6.67 6.16 -0.65
C ALA A 127 7.47 5.48 -1.78
N THR A 128 7.16 4.22 -2.14
CA THR A 128 7.89 3.50 -3.20
C THR A 128 7.35 3.76 -4.61
N TYR A 129 6.18 4.39 -4.77
CA TYR A 129 5.58 4.58 -6.11
C TYR A 129 6.44 5.48 -7.02
N GLU A 130 7.05 6.53 -6.47
CA GLU A 130 7.99 7.36 -7.25
C GLU A 130 9.11 6.51 -7.86
N GLY A 131 9.70 5.62 -7.05
CA GLY A 131 10.75 4.72 -7.51
C GLY A 131 10.27 3.75 -8.59
N LEU A 132 9.06 3.21 -8.47
CA LEU A 132 8.47 2.32 -9.49
C LEU A 132 8.24 3.05 -10.81
N VAL A 133 7.66 4.25 -10.77
CA VAL A 133 7.44 5.07 -11.95
C VAL A 133 8.77 5.49 -12.57
N ALA A 134 9.73 5.95 -11.78
CA ALA A 134 11.06 6.32 -12.25
C ALA A 134 11.81 5.15 -12.90
N ALA A 135 11.64 3.91 -12.36
CA ALA A 135 12.23 2.70 -12.93
C ALA A 135 11.69 2.40 -14.33
N SER A 136 10.42 2.63 -14.60
CA SER A 136 9.82 2.46 -15.93
C SER A 136 10.26 3.53 -16.94
N GLY A 137 10.83 4.63 -16.45
CA GLY A 137 11.23 5.80 -17.28
C GLY A 137 10.13 6.82 -17.47
N ALA A 138 8.92 6.58 -16.99
CA ALA A 138 7.83 7.53 -17.03
C ALA A 138 8.03 8.67 -16.01
N THR A 139 7.27 9.74 -16.17
CA THR A 139 7.22 10.88 -15.24
C THR A 139 6.14 10.66 -14.19
N PHE A 140 6.51 10.76 -12.92
CA PHE A 140 5.59 10.76 -11.80
C PHE A 140 4.89 12.12 -11.70
N VAL A 141 3.55 12.14 -11.69
CA VAL A 141 2.75 13.36 -11.59
C VAL A 141 1.81 13.23 -10.39
N PRO A 142 2.09 13.95 -9.27
CA PRO A 142 1.22 13.92 -8.10
C PRO A 142 -0.11 14.63 -8.39
N VAL A 143 -1.21 14.05 -7.89
CA VAL A 143 -2.55 14.66 -7.93
C VAL A 143 -2.93 15.05 -6.51
N GLU A 144 -3.11 16.33 -6.27
CA GLU A 144 -3.40 16.88 -4.94
C GLU A 144 -4.68 16.30 -4.36
N THR A 145 -4.61 15.92 -3.07
CA THR A 145 -5.77 15.61 -2.23
C THR A 145 -5.73 16.46 -0.96
N LEU A 146 -6.86 16.67 -0.33
CA LEU A 146 -6.98 17.58 0.80
C LEU A 146 -7.21 16.81 2.12
N PRO A 147 -6.52 17.17 3.21
CA PRO A 147 -6.78 16.60 4.53
C PRO A 147 -8.23 16.83 5.00
N GLU A 148 -8.84 17.95 4.60
CA GLU A 148 -10.22 18.31 4.90
C GLU A 148 -11.21 17.33 4.30
N ASP A 149 -10.90 16.73 3.14
CA ASP A 149 -11.68 15.72 2.43
C ASP A 149 -11.19 14.29 2.76
N ASN A 150 -10.52 14.11 3.90
CA ASN A 150 -9.95 12.83 4.32
C ASN A 150 -8.99 12.21 3.27
N PHE A 151 -8.32 13.06 2.50
CA PHE A 151 -7.41 12.69 1.40
C PHE A 151 -8.06 11.87 0.28
N HIS A 152 -9.39 11.97 0.08
CA HIS A 152 -10.05 11.39 -1.07
C HIS A 152 -9.68 12.15 -2.34
N VAL A 153 -9.26 11.42 -3.38
CA VAL A 153 -8.98 12.03 -4.67
C VAL A 153 -10.29 12.23 -5.43
N THR A 154 -10.46 13.41 -6.02
CA THR A 154 -11.65 13.73 -6.81
C THR A 154 -11.40 13.52 -8.32
N ALA A 155 -12.46 13.16 -9.05
CA ALA A 155 -12.41 13.09 -10.51
C ALA A 155 -11.94 14.41 -11.15
N GLN A 156 -12.32 15.55 -10.57
CA GLN A 156 -11.90 16.88 -11.04
C GLN A 156 -10.41 17.13 -10.85
N ALA A 157 -9.84 16.71 -9.72
CA ALA A 157 -8.39 16.84 -9.48
C ALA A 157 -7.59 16.00 -10.50
N ILE A 158 -8.07 14.78 -10.80
CA ILE A 158 -7.46 13.93 -11.83
C ILE A 158 -7.58 14.59 -13.21
N GLU A 159 -8.78 15.06 -13.60
CA GLU A 159 -9.01 15.73 -14.88
C GLU A 159 -8.05 16.92 -15.10
N ASN A 160 -7.86 17.72 -14.05
CA ASN A 160 -6.98 18.91 -14.10
C ASN A 160 -5.49 18.55 -14.26
N ALA A 161 -5.07 17.36 -13.85
CA ALA A 161 -3.68 16.90 -13.93
C ALA A 161 -3.34 16.20 -15.26
N ILE A 162 -4.33 15.87 -16.08
CA ILE A 162 -4.13 15.14 -17.34
C ILE A 162 -3.46 16.03 -18.39
N THR A 163 -2.47 15.46 -19.07
CA THR A 163 -1.83 16.03 -20.27
C THR A 163 -1.91 15.02 -21.42
N SER A 164 -1.43 15.43 -22.61
CA SER A 164 -1.34 14.53 -23.75
C SER A 164 -0.35 13.36 -23.56
N ARG A 165 0.50 13.40 -22.52
CA ARG A 165 1.45 12.35 -22.18
C ARG A 165 0.93 11.40 -21.10
N THR A 166 -0.17 11.73 -20.44
CA THR A 166 -0.74 10.89 -19.39
C THR A 166 -1.22 9.55 -19.95
N LYS A 167 -0.78 8.44 -19.36
CA LYS A 167 -1.15 7.07 -19.77
C LYS A 167 -1.79 6.26 -18.67
N VAL A 168 -1.39 6.48 -17.42
CA VAL A 168 -1.80 5.65 -16.30
C VAL A 168 -2.25 6.55 -15.14
N LEU A 169 -3.33 6.14 -14.48
CA LEU A 169 -3.69 6.55 -13.14
C LEU A 169 -3.36 5.39 -12.21
N LEU A 170 -2.46 5.61 -11.24
CA LEU A 170 -2.12 4.65 -10.19
C LEU A 170 -2.88 5.02 -8.91
N LEU A 171 -3.85 4.21 -8.53
CA LEU A 171 -4.66 4.33 -7.31
C LEU A 171 -4.16 3.37 -6.24
N ASN A 172 -4.38 3.72 -4.97
CA ASN A 172 -4.26 2.81 -3.83
C ASN A 172 -5.49 2.96 -2.93
N THR A 173 -6.30 1.92 -2.87
CA THR A 173 -7.51 1.89 -2.03
C THR A 173 -7.71 0.50 -1.41
N PRO A 174 -7.81 0.39 -0.08
CA PRO A 174 -7.52 1.40 0.94
C PRO A 174 -6.11 1.97 0.85
N SER A 175 -5.96 3.26 1.15
CA SER A 175 -4.72 4.01 0.89
C SER A 175 -3.68 3.87 2.01
N ASN A 176 -2.43 3.76 1.63
CA ASN A 176 -1.27 4.04 2.45
C ASN A 176 -0.65 5.36 1.95
N PRO A 177 -0.64 6.45 2.75
CA PRO A 177 -0.63 6.47 4.23
C PRO A 177 -1.98 6.80 4.89
N THR A 178 -3.02 7.18 4.16
CA THR A 178 -4.18 7.92 4.69
C THR A 178 -5.27 7.04 5.31
N GLY A 179 -5.39 5.79 4.86
CA GLY A 179 -6.49 4.91 5.22
C GLY A 179 -7.81 5.22 4.49
N ALA A 180 -7.80 6.13 3.51
CA ALA A 180 -8.97 6.45 2.69
C ALA A 180 -9.41 5.26 1.84
N VAL A 181 -10.72 5.03 1.72
CA VAL A 181 -11.34 3.98 0.92
C VAL A 181 -12.27 4.61 -0.10
N LEU A 182 -11.92 4.53 -1.38
CA LEU A 182 -12.74 5.09 -2.44
C LEU A 182 -14.10 4.40 -2.51
N SER A 183 -15.16 5.19 -2.48
CA SER A 183 -16.54 4.73 -2.66
C SER A 183 -16.80 4.33 -4.12
N ILE A 184 -17.88 3.56 -4.34
CA ILE A 184 -18.33 3.19 -5.68
C ILE A 184 -18.55 4.42 -6.56
N SER A 185 -19.17 5.47 -6.02
CA SER A 185 -19.44 6.71 -6.76
C SER A 185 -18.19 7.46 -7.15
N GLU A 186 -17.16 7.49 -6.29
CA GLU A 186 -15.86 8.09 -6.61
C GLU A 186 -15.13 7.28 -7.68
N ILE A 187 -15.10 5.95 -7.54
CA ILE A 187 -14.51 5.06 -8.54
C ILE A 187 -15.19 5.23 -9.91
N ASP A 188 -16.52 5.31 -9.96
CA ASP A 188 -17.22 5.51 -11.21
C ASP A 188 -16.94 6.89 -11.82
N ALA A 189 -16.93 7.95 -11.01
CA ALA A 189 -16.61 9.30 -11.49
C ALA A 189 -15.16 9.40 -12.01
N ILE A 190 -14.20 8.83 -11.30
CA ILE A 190 -12.77 8.73 -11.72
C ILE A 190 -12.68 7.90 -13.00
N GLY A 191 -13.39 6.79 -13.06
CA GLY A 191 -13.41 5.89 -14.20
C GLY A 191 -13.92 6.56 -15.48
N GLU A 192 -14.93 7.41 -15.39
CA GLU A 192 -15.44 8.17 -16.54
C GLU A 192 -14.39 9.16 -17.06
N VAL A 193 -13.57 9.77 -16.18
CA VAL A 193 -12.40 10.58 -16.60
C VAL A 193 -11.41 9.71 -17.36
N CYS A 194 -11.02 8.57 -16.79
CA CYS A 194 -10.08 7.65 -17.42
C CYS A 194 -10.57 7.15 -18.80
N LYS A 195 -11.86 6.93 -18.96
CA LYS A 195 -12.46 6.55 -20.26
C LYS A 195 -12.36 7.66 -21.29
N ARG A 196 -12.71 8.90 -20.91
CA ARG A 196 -12.65 10.04 -21.84
C ARG A 196 -11.26 10.32 -22.38
N HIS A 197 -10.24 10.07 -21.54
CA HIS A 197 -8.82 10.35 -21.87
C HIS A 197 -8.03 9.10 -22.25
N ASP A 198 -8.68 7.96 -22.41
CA ASP A 198 -8.08 6.66 -22.73
C ASP A 198 -6.91 6.27 -21.80
N LEU A 199 -7.08 6.44 -20.50
CA LEU A 199 -6.10 6.09 -19.48
C LEU A 199 -6.29 4.67 -18.99
N TRP A 200 -5.19 4.00 -18.66
CA TRP A 200 -5.17 2.80 -17.85
C TRP A 200 -5.34 3.14 -16.36
N ILE A 201 -5.95 2.23 -15.62
CA ILE A 201 -6.03 2.30 -14.15
C ILE A 201 -5.21 1.14 -13.59
N ILE A 202 -4.15 1.45 -12.83
CA ILE A 202 -3.51 0.47 -11.94
C ILE A 202 -4.06 0.73 -10.55
N CYS A 203 -4.65 -0.28 -9.92
CA CYS A 203 -5.19 -0.17 -8.56
C CYS A 203 -4.42 -1.09 -7.61
N ASP A 204 -3.67 -0.51 -6.67
CA ASP A 204 -3.05 -1.25 -5.56
C ASP A 204 -4.12 -1.52 -4.50
N GLU A 205 -4.50 -2.79 -4.37
CA GLU A 205 -5.58 -3.28 -3.53
C GLU A 205 -5.07 -4.12 -2.34
N VAL A 206 -3.81 -3.96 -1.96
CA VAL A 206 -3.19 -4.81 -0.93
C VAL A 206 -3.87 -4.75 0.43
N TYR A 207 -4.68 -3.73 0.69
CA TYR A 207 -5.48 -3.56 1.90
C TYR A 207 -6.98 -3.85 1.71
N ALA A 208 -7.40 -4.47 0.60
CA ALA A 208 -8.82 -4.72 0.26
C ALA A 208 -9.59 -5.43 1.39
N ASP A 209 -8.96 -6.41 2.06
CA ASP A 209 -9.55 -7.15 3.19
C ASP A 209 -9.50 -6.40 4.53
N MET A 210 -9.04 -5.14 4.54
CA MET A 210 -8.80 -4.35 5.74
C MET A 210 -9.66 -3.08 5.79
N THR A 211 -10.81 -3.06 5.12
CA THR A 211 -11.80 -2.00 5.30
C THR A 211 -12.53 -2.15 6.62
N TYR A 212 -12.95 -1.05 7.24
CA TYR A 212 -13.62 -1.08 8.52
C TYR A 212 -15.15 -1.06 8.35
N ASP A 213 -15.74 0.09 8.09
CA ASP A 213 -17.19 0.23 7.94
C ASP A 213 -17.63 0.37 6.47
N ALA A 214 -16.77 0.93 5.62
CA ALA A 214 -17.05 1.06 4.19
C ALA A 214 -16.77 -0.25 3.46
N PRO A 215 -17.65 -0.69 2.55
CA PRO A 215 -17.37 -1.85 1.70
C PRO A 215 -16.24 -1.51 0.72
N PHE A 216 -15.33 -2.45 0.52
CA PHE A 216 -14.32 -2.32 -0.54
C PHE A 216 -14.97 -2.45 -1.92
N CYS A 217 -14.51 -1.61 -2.85
CA CYS A 217 -14.83 -1.73 -4.27
C CYS A 217 -13.55 -1.51 -5.09
N SER A 218 -13.32 -2.38 -6.06
CA SER A 218 -12.25 -2.24 -7.04
C SER A 218 -12.77 -1.59 -8.32
N PRO A 219 -11.98 -0.76 -9.02
CA PRO A 219 -12.29 -0.39 -10.40
C PRO A 219 -12.44 -1.62 -11.31
N PHE A 220 -11.70 -2.70 -11.05
CA PHE A 220 -11.83 -3.98 -11.77
C PHE A 220 -13.19 -4.66 -11.55
N ASP A 221 -13.84 -4.41 -10.42
CA ASP A 221 -15.18 -4.93 -10.11
C ASP A 221 -16.30 -4.16 -10.83
N ARG A 222 -15.97 -3.05 -11.51
CA ARG A 222 -16.90 -2.23 -12.29
C ARG A 222 -16.89 -2.68 -13.77
N PRO A 223 -18.02 -3.19 -14.35
CA PRO A 223 -18.02 -3.74 -15.70
C PRO A 223 -17.49 -2.79 -16.77
N HIS A 224 -17.79 -1.50 -16.65
CA HIS A 224 -17.40 -0.46 -17.60
C HIS A 224 -15.97 0.05 -17.47
N LEU A 225 -15.22 -0.42 -16.43
CA LEU A 225 -13.81 -0.08 -16.16
C LEU A 225 -12.88 -1.27 -16.27
N ARG A 226 -13.42 -2.49 -16.29
CA ARG A 226 -12.66 -3.75 -16.21
C ARG A 226 -11.60 -3.86 -17.29
N ASP A 227 -11.91 -3.47 -18.52
CA ASP A 227 -11.01 -3.62 -19.68
C ASP A 227 -9.79 -2.69 -19.63
N ARG A 228 -9.82 -1.66 -18.79
CA ARG A 228 -8.73 -0.70 -18.60
C ARG A 228 -8.11 -0.75 -17.21
N THR A 229 -8.49 -1.71 -16.35
CA THR A 229 -8.02 -1.81 -14.98
C THR A 229 -7.09 -2.99 -14.79
N LEU A 230 -5.96 -2.74 -14.13
CA LEU A 230 -5.08 -3.73 -13.55
C LEU A 230 -5.22 -3.67 -12.03
N ALA A 231 -5.90 -4.63 -11.42
CA ALA A 231 -6.02 -4.78 -9.98
C ALA A 231 -4.82 -5.56 -9.45
N VAL A 232 -4.03 -4.97 -8.56
CA VAL A 232 -2.79 -5.56 -8.02
C VAL A 232 -2.94 -5.78 -6.53
N SER A 233 -2.72 -7.00 -6.06
CA SER A 233 -2.86 -7.32 -4.64
C SER A 233 -1.92 -8.45 -4.19
N SER A 234 -1.99 -8.83 -2.90
CA SER A 234 -1.21 -9.92 -2.31
C SER A 234 -1.75 -10.33 -0.95
N ILE A 235 -1.28 -11.46 -0.42
CA ILE A 235 -1.56 -11.89 0.96
C ILE A 235 -0.62 -11.26 1.99
N SER A 236 0.23 -10.32 1.59
CA SER A 236 1.25 -9.73 2.47
C SER A 236 0.66 -9.06 3.71
N LYS A 237 -0.52 -8.42 3.58
CA LYS A 237 -1.13 -7.65 4.66
C LYS A 237 -2.28 -8.41 5.29
N SER A 238 -3.25 -8.86 4.51
CA SER A 238 -4.43 -9.58 5.01
C SER A 238 -4.09 -10.85 5.78
N HIS A 239 -3.08 -11.59 5.35
CA HIS A 239 -2.67 -12.86 5.97
C HIS A 239 -1.37 -12.76 6.79
N ALA A 240 -0.84 -11.56 7.02
CA ALA A 240 0.43 -11.35 7.73
C ALA A 240 1.61 -12.16 7.15
N LEU A 241 1.71 -12.26 5.83
CA LEU A 241 2.73 -13.03 5.11
C LEU A 241 3.56 -12.17 4.13
N PRO A 242 4.11 -11.02 4.55
CA PRO A 242 4.87 -10.17 3.65
C PRO A 242 6.14 -10.85 3.10
N GLY A 243 6.75 -11.74 3.89
CA GLY A 243 7.95 -12.48 3.51
C GLY A 243 7.72 -13.58 2.47
N PHE A 244 6.47 -14.01 2.22
CA PHE A 244 6.16 -15.03 1.22
C PHE A 244 6.29 -14.51 -0.20
N ARG A 245 6.21 -13.20 -0.41
CA ARG A 245 6.23 -12.59 -1.73
C ARG A 245 5.19 -13.21 -2.67
N ALA A 246 3.94 -13.32 -2.22
CA ALA A 246 2.84 -13.94 -2.95
C ALA A 246 1.73 -12.92 -3.25
N GLY A 247 1.47 -12.66 -4.52
CA GLY A 247 0.49 -11.69 -4.99
C GLY A 247 0.03 -11.98 -6.42
N TRP A 248 -0.71 -11.05 -6.99
CA TRP A 248 -1.27 -11.17 -8.33
C TRP A 248 -1.55 -9.83 -8.99
N VAL A 249 -1.69 -9.87 -10.31
CA VAL A 249 -2.35 -8.85 -11.12
C VAL A 249 -3.57 -9.49 -11.76
N ALA A 250 -4.72 -8.83 -11.69
CA ALA A 250 -5.92 -9.21 -12.41
C ALA A 250 -6.32 -8.12 -13.40
N CYS A 251 -6.60 -8.48 -14.65
CA CYS A 251 -6.94 -7.54 -15.72
C CYS A 251 -7.68 -8.24 -16.87
N HIS A 252 -7.93 -7.51 -17.96
CA HIS A 252 -8.47 -8.12 -19.17
C HIS A 252 -7.51 -9.21 -19.71
N GLN A 253 -8.07 -10.34 -20.16
CA GLN A 253 -7.28 -11.50 -20.61
C GLN A 253 -6.26 -11.18 -21.71
N ASP A 254 -6.52 -10.23 -22.59
CA ASP A 254 -5.61 -9.86 -23.69
C ASP A 254 -4.37 -9.09 -23.20
N VAL A 255 -4.38 -8.58 -21.95
CA VAL A 255 -3.25 -7.89 -21.32
C VAL A 255 -2.30 -8.89 -20.67
N ILE A 256 -2.81 -10.01 -20.16
CA ILE A 256 -2.02 -11.02 -19.43
C ILE A 256 -0.80 -11.53 -20.22
N PRO A 257 -0.89 -11.86 -21.52
CA PRO A 257 0.30 -12.29 -22.26
C PRO A 257 1.42 -11.24 -22.30
N ARG A 258 1.07 -9.94 -22.32
CA ARG A 258 2.05 -8.83 -22.29
C ARG A 258 2.72 -8.70 -20.92
N LEU A 259 1.94 -8.80 -19.86
CA LEU A 259 2.45 -8.81 -18.49
C LEU A 259 3.36 -10.01 -18.24
N THR A 260 2.98 -11.20 -18.74
CA THR A 260 3.76 -12.43 -18.59
C THR A 260 5.14 -12.31 -19.23
N LEU A 261 5.26 -11.72 -20.42
CA LEU A 261 6.57 -11.46 -21.07
C LEU A 261 7.51 -10.63 -20.18
N VAL A 262 6.97 -9.58 -19.53
CA VAL A 262 7.75 -8.73 -18.63
C VAL A 262 8.10 -9.47 -17.35
N ALA A 263 7.15 -10.20 -16.76
CA ALA A 263 7.37 -10.99 -15.55
C ALA A 263 8.44 -12.08 -15.76
N GLU A 264 8.38 -12.81 -16.88
CA GLU A 264 9.38 -13.83 -17.23
C GLU A 264 10.78 -13.24 -17.44
N ALA A 265 10.88 -12.06 -18.05
CA ALA A 265 12.16 -11.38 -18.23
C ALA A 265 12.79 -10.96 -16.89
N MET A 266 11.99 -10.72 -15.85
CA MET A 266 12.48 -10.35 -14.51
C MET A 266 12.77 -11.55 -13.62
N LEU A 267 11.89 -12.58 -13.60
CA LEU A 267 11.93 -13.63 -12.58
C LEU A 267 11.96 -15.07 -13.17
N PHE A 268 11.66 -15.24 -14.46
CA PHE A 268 11.56 -16.56 -15.10
C PHE A 268 10.62 -17.55 -14.37
N GLY A 269 9.55 -17.05 -13.78
CA GLY A 269 8.62 -17.80 -12.95
C GLY A 269 8.82 -17.55 -11.46
N SER A 270 8.00 -18.18 -10.64
CA SER A 270 7.97 -17.98 -9.19
C SER A 270 8.27 -19.26 -8.41
N GLN A 271 7.99 -19.26 -7.11
CA GLN A 271 8.24 -20.41 -6.24
C GLN A 271 6.96 -21.26 -6.13
N PRO A 272 6.88 -22.46 -6.76
CA PRO A 272 5.65 -23.28 -6.77
C PRO A 272 5.13 -23.61 -5.36
N PHE A 273 6.02 -23.80 -4.38
CA PHE A 273 5.62 -24.06 -3.00
C PHE A 273 4.96 -22.87 -2.31
N ILE A 274 5.28 -21.64 -2.72
CA ILE A 274 4.61 -20.41 -2.26
C ILE A 274 3.27 -20.24 -2.99
N GLU A 275 3.22 -20.57 -4.27
CA GLU A 275 1.99 -20.55 -5.05
C GLU A 275 0.97 -21.52 -4.48
N ASP A 276 1.39 -22.76 -4.15
CA ASP A 276 0.55 -23.74 -3.46
C ASP A 276 0.01 -23.21 -2.11
N ALA A 277 0.83 -22.46 -1.37
CA ALA A 277 0.42 -21.84 -0.12
C ALA A 277 -0.56 -20.67 -0.33
N LEU A 278 -0.37 -19.87 -1.38
CA LEU A 278 -1.33 -18.82 -1.77
C LEU A 278 -2.69 -19.41 -2.11
N ALA A 279 -2.74 -20.54 -2.82
CA ALA A 279 -3.99 -21.23 -3.15
C ALA A 279 -4.75 -21.65 -1.87
N VAL A 280 -4.05 -22.14 -0.84
CA VAL A 280 -4.65 -22.43 0.48
C VAL A 280 -5.14 -21.15 1.16
N ALA A 281 -4.33 -20.08 1.17
CA ALA A 281 -4.70 -18.81 1.77
C ALA A 281 -6.00 -18.23 1.20
N LEU A 282 -6.27 -18.42 -0.10
CA LEU A 282 -7.45 -17.87 -0.77
C LEU A 282 -8.65 -18.82 -0.80
N ASN A 283 -8.44 -20.15 -0.71
CA ASN A 283 -9.53 -21.12 -0.74
C ASN A 283 -10.14 -21.44 0.62
N GLU A 284 -9.41 -21.22 1.70
CA GLU A 284 -9.84 -21.51 3.06
C GLU A 284 -10.25 -20.22 3.80
N LYS A 285 -11.07 -20.38 4.84
CA LYS A 285 -11.39 -19.28 5.76
C LYS A 285 -10.36 -19.25 6.88
N HIS A 286 -9.73 -18.11 7.07
CA HIS A 286 -8.74 -17.89 8.10
C HIS A 286 -9.24 -16.86 9.14
N PRO A 287 -9.60 -17.27 10.36
CA PRO A 287 -10.05 -16.34 11.40
C PRO A 287 -8.98 -15.31 11.79
N GLU A 288 -7.71 -15.59 11.48
CA GLU A 288 -6.59 -14.68 11.67
C GLU A 288 -6.74 -13.39 10.85
N VAL A 289 -7.27 -13.47 9.63
CA VAL A 289 -7.50 -12.33 8.75
C VAL A 289 -8.50 -11.34 9.38
N GLU A 290 -9.63 -11.86 9.86
CA GLU A 290 -10.64 -11.04 10.53
C GLU A 290 -10.14 -10.50 11.88
N ARG A 291 -9.40 -11.30 12.64
CA ARG A 291 -8.79 -10.86 13.90
C ARG A 291 -7.83 -9.70 13.67
N LEU A 292 -7.01 -9.76 12.62
CA LEU A 292 -6.07 -8.71 12.25
C LEU A 292 -6.80 -7.42 11.90
N ARG A 293 -7.83 -7.50 11.05
CA ARG A 293 -8.68 -6.37 10.67
C ARG A 293 -9.32 -5.69 11.88
N LEU A 294 -9.90 -6.47 12.78
CA LEU A 294 -10.52 -5.98 14.01
C LEU A 294 -9.51 -5.34 14.97
N ALA A 295 -8.30 -5.92 15.09
CA ALA A 295 -7.24 -5.36 15.91
C ALA A 295 -6.80 -3.98 15.41
N PHE A 296 -6.63 -3.80 14.09
CA PHE A 296 -6.27 -2.50 13.53
C PHE A 296 -7.39 -1.46 13.71
N ARG A 297 -8.66 -1.85 13.54
CA ARG A 297 -9.80 -0.97 13.83
C ARG A 297 -9.80 -0.52 15.30
N GLU A 298 -9.69 -1.44 16.25
CA GLU A 298 -9.65 -1.13 17.69
C GLU A 298 -8.50 -0.20 18.06
N ARG A 299 -7.32 -0.43 17.46
CA ARG A 299 -6.14 0.43 17.66
C ARG A 299 -6.34 1.82 17.08
N ALA A 300 -6.96 1.94 15.91
CA ALA A 300 -7.33 3.23 15.34
C ALA A 300 -8.30 3.99 16.24
N GLU A 301 -9.37 3.33 16.74
CA GLU A 301 -10.32 3.91 17.69
C GLU A 301 -9.64 4.36 18.98
N THR A 302 -8.70 3.56 19.49
CA THR A 302 -7.92 3.88 20.70
C THR A 302 -7.08 5.13 20.48
N LEU A 303 -6.42 5.24 19.31
CA LEU A 303 -5.61 6.39 18.96
C LEU A 303 -6.47 7.65 18.80
N ILE A 304 -7.61 7.59 18.10
CA ILE A 304 -8.55 8.71 17.96
C ILE A 304 -9.01 9.20 19.33
N LYS A 305 -9.39 8.29 20.23
CA LYS A 305 -9.78 8.66 21.62
C LYS A 305 -8.65 9.36 22.39
N SER A 306 -7.39 8.93 22.16
CA SER A 306 -6.23 9.51 22.84
C SER A 306 -5.98 10.97 22.48
N PHE A 307 -6.42 11.40 21.30
CA PHE A 307 -6.23 12.78 20.82
C PHE A 307 -7.54 13.60 20.75
N ALA A 308 -8.69 13.06 21.16
CA ALA A 308 -9.98 13.73 21.02
C ALA A 308 -10.04 15.12 21.69
N GLU A 309 -9.33 15.32 22.81
CA GLU A 309 -9.28 16.60 23.54
C GLU A 309 -7.99 17.39 23.27
N SER A 310 -7.11 16.89 22.38
CA SER A 310 -5.85 17.56 22.09
C SER A 310 -6.07 18.87 21.33
N LYS A 311 -5.43 19.94 21.81
CA LYS A 311 -5.40 21.24 21.10
C LYS A 311 -4.29 21.30 20.06
N ALA A 312 -3.31 20.40 20.15
CA ALA A 312 -2.10 20.41 19.35
C ALA A 312 -2.15 19.43 18.16
N ILE A 313 -2.89 18.34 18.30
CA ILE A 313 -2.97 17.26 17.32
C ILE A 313 -4.42 17.03 16.94
N SER A 314 -4.68 16.79 15.68
CA SER A 314 -5.95 16.26 15.21
C SER A 314 -5.74 14.97 14.42
N ALA A 315 -6.71 14.06 14.52
CA ALA A 315 -6.73 12.80 13.82
C ALA A 315 -8.14 12.48 13.35
N ARG A 316 -8.25 11.84 12.20
CA ARG A 316 -9.52 11.30 11.69
C ARG A 316 -9.46 9.77 11.66
N MET A 317 -10.59 9.12 11.90
CA MET A 317 -10.68 7.68 11.81
C MET A 317 -10.38 7.24 10.37
N PRO A 318 -9.41 6.34 10.14
CA PRO A 318 -9.20 5.78 8.81
C PRO A 318 -10.36 4.86 8.45
N GLU A 319 -10.68 4.76 7.16
CA GLU A 319 -11.75 3.91 6.66
C GLU A 319 -11.27 2.47 6.44
N GLY A 320 -9.94 2.28 6.36
CA GLY A 320 -9.32 0.95 6.22
C GLY A 320 -7.79 1.00 6.36
N GLY A 321 -7.16 -0.14 6.10
CA GLY A 321 -5.72 -0.28 6.16
C GLY A 321 -5.18 -0.48 7.58
N MET A 322 -3.94 -0.10 7.79
CA MET A 322 -3.21 -0.30 9.05
C MET A 322 -2.42 0.96 9.46
N PHE A 323 -2.86 2.12 8.97
CA PHE A 323 -2.20 3.40 9.20
C PHE A 323 -3.18 4.48 9.58
N ILE A 324 -2.66 5.51 10.25
CA ILE A 324 -3.39 6.74 10.53
C ILE A 324 -2.45 7.93 10.35
N MET A 325 -2.99 9.01 9.76
CA MET A 325 -2.31 10.29 9.67
C MET A 325 -2.71 11.18 10.84
N LEU A 326 -1.73 11.70 11.57
CA LEU A 326 -1.93 12.71 12.60
C LEU A 326 -1.49 14.08 12.07
N ASP A 327 -2.37 15.04 12.14
CA ASP A 327 -2.09 16.45 11.82
C ASP A 327 -1.37 17.11 12.99
N VAL A 328 -0.12 17.52 12.76
CA VAL A 328 0.74 18.20 13.74
C VAL A 328 0.98 19.68 13.40
N ARG A 329 0.30 20.23 12.38
CA ARG A 329 0.50 21.61 11.88
C ARG A 329 0.36 22.68 12.95
N LYS A 330 -0.47 22.45 13.98
CA LYS A 330 -0.63 23.38 15.11
C LYS A 330 0.63 23.50 15.97
N THR A 331 1.56 22.56 15.91
CA THR A 331 2.86 22.66 16.57
C THR A 331 3.83 23.59 15.85
N LYS A 332 3.49 24.06 14.64
CA LYS A 332 4.31 24.88 13.74
C LYS A 332 5.58 24.17 13.24
N LEU A 333 5.69 22.87 13.44
CA LEU A 333 6.74 22.03 12.88
C LEU A 333 6.24 21.32 11.61
N SER A 334 7.17 21.00 10.72
CA SER A 334 6.94 20.01 9.68
C SER A 334 6.76 18.62 10.31
N GLY A 335 6.19 17.66 9.56
CA GLY A 335 6.10 16.27 10.00
C GLY A 335 7.49 15.68 10.25
N GLU A 336 8.49 16.04 9.43
CA GLU A 336 9.87 15.59 9.59
C GLU A 336 10.51 16.11 10.87
N GLU A 337 10.42 17.41 11.14
CA GLU A 337 10.95 18.01 12.37
C GLU A 337 10.29 17.40 13.61
N PHE A 338 8.97 17.23 13.57
CA PHE A 338 8.22 16.60 14.64
C PHE A 338 8.66 15.13 14.88
N ALA A 339 8.79 14.35 13.82
CA ALA A 339 9.20 12.94 13.91
C ALA A 339 10.61 12.79 14.48
N TRP A 340 11.56 13.64 14.08
CA TRP A 340 12.92 13.65 14.65
C TRP A 340 12.93 14.05 16.12
N GLN A 341 12.17 15.08 16.53
CA GLN A 341 12.08 15.43 17.94
C GLN A 341 11.44 14.33 18.78
N LEU A 342 10.39 13.70 18.24
CA LEU A 342 9.71 12.59 18.90
C LEU A 342 10.64 11.39 19.12
N LEU A 343 11.42 11.02 18.12
CA LEU A 343 12.42 9.95 18.22
C LEU A 343 13.49 10.30 19.26
N ASN A 344 14.01 11.53 19.20
CA ASN A 344 15.16 11.93 20.02
C ASN A 344 14.81 12.22 21.49
N GLN A 345 13.62 12.75 21.77
CA GLN A 345 13.23 13.16 23.13
C GLN A 345 12.30 12.15 23.81
N HIS A 346 11.58 11.33 23.04
CA HIS A 346 10.53 10.45 23.56
C HIS A 346 10.64 8.98 23.11
N ASN A 347 11.68 8.63 22.34
CA ASN A 347 11.94 7.25 21.89
C ASN A 347 10.75 6.62 21.12
N VAL A 348 10.06 7.40 20.29
CA VAL A 348 9.01 6.89 19.40
C VAL A 348 9.39 7.21 17.96
N SER A 349 9.46 6.19 17.12
CA SER A 349 9.74 6.31 15.68
C SER A 349 8.43 6.22 14.88
N VAL A 350 8.14 7.29 14.14
CA VAL A 350 7.00 7.41 13.22
C VAL A 350 7.51 7.79 11.83
N MET A 351 6.64 7.75 10.82
CA MET A 351 7.03 8.26 9.50
C MET A 351 6.60 9.72 9.36
N PRO A 352 7.48 10.61 8.90
CA PRO A 352 7.10 11.94 8.45
C PRO A 352 6.05 11.87 7.34
N GLY A 353 5.08 12.76 7.34
CA GLY A 353 4.08 12.85 6.26
C GLY A 353 4.71 13.19 4.91
N GLU A 354 5.75 14.01 4.92
CA GLU A 354 6.56 14.40 3.77
C GLU A 354 7.20 13.20 3.04
N SER A 355 7.40 12.08 3.75
CA SER A 355 7.86 10.82 3.14
C SER A 355 6.87 10.25 2.11
N PHE A 356 5.63 10.71 2.15
CA PHE A 356 4.52 10.25 1.30
C PHE A 356 4.06 11.31 0.28
N GLY A 357 4.85 12.35 0.06
CA GLY A 357 4.55 13.44 -0.86
C GLY A 357 4.23 14.76 -0.16
N ASN A 358 3.99 15.79 -0.96
CA ASN A 358 3.72 17.14 -0.44
C ASN A 358 2.37 17.22 0.29
N GLY A 359 1.38 16.44 -0.14
CA GLY A 359 0.07 16.34 0.50
C GLY A 359 0.13 15.83 1.96
N GLY A 360 1.22 15.16 2.33
CA GLY A 360 1.50 14.73 3.70
C GLY A 360 2.16 15.77 4.60
N THR A 361 2.52 16.94 4.07
CA THR A 361 3.24 17.99 4.84
C THR A 361 2.51 18.38 6.12
N GLY A 362 3.27 18.47 7.21
CA GLY A 362 2.71 18.81 8.55
C GLY A 362 1.89 17.69 9.17
N HIS A 363 2.05 16.47 8.69
CA HIS A 363 1.47 15.26 9.27
C HIS A 363 2.56 14.27 9.66
N ILE A 364 2.22 13.31 10.52
CA ILE A 364 3.00 12.09 10.76
C ILE A 364 2.10 10.88 10.52
N ARG A 365 2.67 9.81 9.93
CA ARG A 365 1.96 8.53 9.78
C ARG A 365 2.34 7.57 10.91
N ILE A 366 1.33 7.00 11.53
CA ILE A 366 1.45 5.96 12.56
C ILE A 366 1.00 4.63 11.98
N ALA A 367 1.84 3.60 12.12
CA ALA A 367 1.44 2.22 11.87
C ALA A 367 0.75 1.64 13.11
N LEU A 368 -0.40 0.99 12.91
CA LEU A 368 -1.20 0.36 13.95
C LEU A 368 -0.73 -1.07 14.27
N THR A 369 0.57 -1.33 14.12
CA THR A 369 1.20 -2.66 14.13
C THR A 369 1.90 -3.00 15.44
N VAL A 370 1.39 -2.48 16.55
CA VAL A 370 1.84 -2.80 17.90
C VAL A 370 0.64 -3.04 18.81
N GLU A 371 0.85 -3.73 19.91
CA GLU A 371 -0.20 -3.96 20.92
C GLU A 371 -0.81 -2.66 21.44
N SER A 372 -2.09 -2.68 21.76
CA SER A 372 -2.86 -1.50 22.23
C SER A 372 -2.24 -0.81 23.45
N LYS A 373 -1.55 -1.54 24.33
CA LYS A 373 -0.84 -0.97 25.49
C LYS A 373 0.37 -0.12 25.04
N ILE A 374 1.16 -0.64 24.10
CA ILE A 374 2.34 0.07 23.56
C ILE A 374 1.87 1.29 22.75
N LEU A 375 0.78 1.14 21.99
CA LEU A 375 0.19 2.25 21.24
C LEU A 375 -0.26 3.39 22.15
N LYS A 376 -0.89 3.08 23.30
CA LYS A 376 -1.29 4.09 24.29
C LYS A 376 -0.10 4.85 24.87
N ASP A 377 0.99 4.15 25.24
CA ASP A 377 2.22 4.78 25.71
C ASP A 377 2.81 5.72 24.63
N ALA A 378 2.84 5.27 23.38
CA ALA A 378 3.26 6.12 22.27
C ALA A 378 2.36 7.36 22.09
N CYS A 379 1.04 7.20 22.19
CA CYS A 379 0.10 8.34 22.12
C CYS A 379 0.34 9.37 23.24
N ASP A 380 0.62 8.92 24.45
CA ASP A 380 0.93 9.79 25.59
C ASP A 380 2.23 10.58 25.35
N ARG A 381 3.28 9.91 24.83
CA ARG A 381 4.56 10.55 24.49
C ARG A 381 4.42 11.56 23.34
N ILE A 382 3.64 11.22 22.31
CA ILE A 382 3.32 12.13 21.19
C ILE A 382 2.58 13.36 21.71
N ARG A 383 1.58 13.18 22.59
CA ARG A 383 0.82 14.28 23.19
C ARG A 383 1.70 15.20 24.02
N GLN A 384 2.58 14.63 24.89
CA GLN A 384 3.51 15.39 25.71
C GLN A 384 4.41 16.31 24.86
N LEU A 385 4.98 15.80 23.77
CA LEU A 385 5.78 16.61 22.85
C LEU A 385 4.94 17.74 22.25
N ALA A 386 3.78 17.41 21.70
CA ALA A 386 2.95 18.37 20.99
C ALA A 386 2.44 19.50 21.92
N GLU A 387 1.99 19.16 23.14
CA GLU A 387 1.54 20.14 24.14
C GLU A 387 2.68 21.07 24.60
N LYS A 388 3.89 20.51 24.80
CA LYS A 388 5.09 21.30 25.11
C LYS A 388 5.38 22.30 24.00
N LEU A 389 5.30 21.88 22.73
CA LEU A 389 5.59 22.75 21.58
C LEU A 389 4.60 23.91 21.47
N ILE A 390 3.30 23.68 21.62
CA ILE A 390 2.32 24.78 21.57
C ILE A 390 2.42 25.72 22.79
N ALA A 391 2.80 25.20 23.96
CA ALA A 391 2.99 26.05 25.15
C ALA A 391 4.20 26.97 25.03
N THR A 392 5.25 26.56 24.30
CA THR A 392 6.44 27.39 24.08
C THR A 392 6.30 28.36 22.90
N ALA A 393 5.27 28.17 22.06
CA ALA A 393 4.98 29.01 20.89
C ALA A 393 4.03 30.18 21.20
N ASN A 394 3.40 30.21 22.39
CA ASN A 394 2.59 31.29 22.96
C ASN A 394 3.41 32.11 23.94
#